data_c2d483d20181d33e22b44c5a3141e144
#
_entry.id   c2d483d20181d33e22b44c5a3141e144
#
_cell.length_a   1.000
_cell.length_b   1.000
_cell.length_c   1.000
_cell.angle_alpha   90.00
_cell.angle_beta   90.00
_cell.angle_gamma   90.00
#
_symmetry.space_group_name_H-M   'P 1'
#
loop_
_entity.id
_entity.type
_entity.pdbx_description
1 polymer ?
#
loop_
_entity_poly.entity_id
_entity_poly.type
_entity_poly.pdbx_seq_one_letter_code
_entity_poly.pdbx_strand_id
1 'polypeptide(L)'
;VTGLTGVSINRDHKPGGSGTVGMTAYMAAPADGYNVLEHIDDASSAHALDSSRPNPAEDLIPLVVSQVTFSQIYIRSNETRYTDWPSFVKWVQAQNGKATIANVSKEGSMERVIMKFITEASDMQIQQISFDKGAPRYGASLGGQVDALFEQPGDVRKFLDAGNFKPILTVFNERPG
;
A
#
# COMPACT_ATOMS: atom_id res chain seq x y z
N VAL A 1 19.82 -14.16 -1.41
CA VAL A 1 21.08 -13.50 -0.98
C VAL A 1 22.07 -14.55 -0.48
N THR A 2 21.65 -15.49 0.36
CA THR A 2 22.52 -16.58 0.86
C THR A 2 23.23 -17.34 -0.26
N GLY A 3 22.57 -17.59 -1.41
CA GLY A 3 23.17 -18.27 -2.56
C GLY A 3 24.27 -17.47 -3.25
N LEU A 4 24.36 -16.15 -3.07
CA LEU A 4 25.38 -15.29 -3.66
C LEU A 4 26.55 -15.06 -2.74
N THR A 5 26.30 -15.01 -1.44
CA THR A 5 27.33 -14.66 -0.43
C THR A 5 27.92 -15.86 0.27
N GLY A 6 27.29 -17.04 0.21
CA GLY A 6 27.66 -18.22 0.98
C GLY A 6 27.42 -18.09 2.49
N VAL A 7 26.89 -16.92 2.93
CA VAL A 7 26.61 -16.64 4.35
C VAL A 7 25.15 -16.91 4.65
N SER A 8 24.87 -17.59 5.77
CA SER A 8 23.51 -17.79 6.25
C SER A 8 22.93 -16.48 6.76
N ILE A 9 21.75 -16.10 6.23
CA ILE A 9 21.03 -14.91 6.65
C ILE A 9 19.75 -15.32 7.34
N ASN A 10 19.64 -15.00 8.61
CA ASN A 10 18.43 -15.20 9.39
C ASN A 10 17.48 -14.02 9.13
N ARG A 11 16.24 -14.31 8.78
CA ARG A 11 15.20 -13.31 8.65
C ARG A 11 14.34 -13.29 9.91
N ASP A 12 14.31 -12.15 10.59
CA ASP A 12 13.48 -11.92 11.78
C ASP A 12 12.35 -10.93 11.43
N HIS A 13 11.12 -11.41 11.45
CA HIS A 13 9.95 -10.59 11.18
C HIS A 13 9.43 -9.93 12.44
N LYS A 14 9.46 -8.60 12.48
CA LYS A 14 8.95 -7.79 13.58
C LYS A 14 7.84 -6.85 13.09
N PRO A 15 6.63 -7.37 12.84
CA PRO A 15 5.52 -6.57 12.37
C PRO A 15 4.95 -5.68 13.47
N GLY A 16 4.32 -4.57 13.07
CA GLY A 16 3.60 -3.68 13.97
C GLY A 16 4.01 -2.22 13.86
N GLY A 17 3.09 -1.32 14.26
CA GLY A 17 3.33 0.12 14.32
C GLY A 17 3.77 0.77 12.99
N SER A 18 3.28 0.29 11.84
CA SER A 18 3.75 0.76 10.51
C SER A 18 5.27 0.67 10.36
N GLY A 19 5.87 -0.47 10.79
CA GLY A 19 7.31 -0.70 10.73
C GLY A 19 8.10 -0.22 11.96
N THR A 20 7.51 0.58 12.85
CA THR A 20 8.21 1.14 14.02
C THR A 20 8.77 0.05 14.94
N VAL A 21 8.06 -1.07 15.13
CA VAL A 21 8.54 -2.17 15.97
C VAL A 21 9.83 -2.77 15.44
N GLY A 22 9.88 -3.05 14.14
CA GLY A 22 11.08 -3.58 13.48
C GLY A 22 12.23 -2.58 13.51
N MET A 23 11.97 -1.32 13.24
CA MET A 23 12.96 -0.25 13.24
C MET A 23 13.55 -0.02 14.64
N THR A 24 12.74 0.03 15.69
CA THR A 24 13.20 0.18 17.07
C THR A 24 14.06 -1.03 17.49
N ALA A 25 13.66 -2.24 17.12
CA ALA A 25 14.45 -3.44 17.40
C ALA A 25 15.81 -3.44 16.66
N TYR A 26 15.83 -2.95 15.42
CA TYR A 26 17.06 -2.79 14.66
C TYR A 26 18.02 -1.75 15.30
N MET A 27 17.49 -0.60 15.73
CA MET A 27 18.29 0.44 16.38
C MET A 27 18.88 0.00 17.72
N ALA A 28 18.26 -0.97 18.39
CA ALA A 28 18.78 -1.57 19.62
C ALA A 28 19.84 -2.67 19.36
N ALA A 29 20.02 -3.10 18.11
CA ALA A 29 21.02 -4.11 17.74
C ALA A 29 22.41 -3.50 17.62
N PRO A 30 23.50 -4.31 17.77
CA PRO A 30 24.86 -3.81 17.57
C PRO A 30 25.07 -3.25 16.16
N ALA A 31 25.73 -2.09 16.06
CA ALA A 31 26.09 -1.46 14.79
C ALA A 31 27.43 -2.04 14.27
N ASP A 32 27.47 -3.34 14.07
CA ASP A 32 28.65 -4.13 13.70
C ASP A 32 28.68 -4.55 12.23
N GLY A 33 27.69 -4.12 11.45
CA GLY A 33 27.56 -4.44 10.02
C GLY A 33 26.91 -5.80 9.73
N TYR A 34 26.52 -6.57 10.75
CA TYR A 34 25.85 -7.86 10.59
C TYR A 34 24.32 -7.77 10.68
N ASN A 35 23.80 -6.62 11.07
CA ASN A 35 22.37 -6.36 11.13
C ASN A 35 21.96 -5.45 9.98
N VAL A 36 20.93 -5.85 9.22
CA VAL A 36 20.38 -5.06 8.11
C VAL A 36 18.86 -4.99 8.30
N LEU A 37 18.31 -3.78 8.16
CA LEU A 37 16.87 -3.56 8.20
C LEU A 37 16.33 -3.51 6.77
N GLU A 38 15.31 -4.32 6.49
CA GLU A 38 14.45 -4.16 5.33
C GLU A 38 13.15 -3.51 5.79
N HIS A 39 12.82 -2.34 5.24
CA HIS A 39 11.60 -1.62 5.58
C HIS A 39 10.99 -0.95 4.34
N ILE A 40 9.78 -0.45 4.50
CA ILE A 40 9.03 0.25 3.46
C ILE A 40 8.79 1.72 3.88
N ASP A 41 8.27 2.51 2.97
CA ASP A 41 7.97 3.95 3.11
C ASP A 41 6.99 4.29 4.26
N ASP A 42 6.18 3.35 4.73
CA ASP A 42 5.30 3.53 5.90
C ASP A 42 6.05 3.99 7.17
N ALA A 43 7.33 3.66 7.32
CA ALA A 43 8.12 4.12 8.45
C ALA A 43 8.32 5.64 8.43
N SER A 44 8.48 6.25 7.25
CA SER A 44 8.56 7.71 7.09
C SER A 44 7.23 8.38 7.41
N SER A 45 6.12 7.82 6.93
CA SER A 45 4.78 8.31 7.25
C SER A 45 4.47 8.21 8.74
N ALA A 46 4.90 7.13 9.38
CA ALA A 46 4.70 6.94 10.82
C ALA A 46 5.46 7.99 11.65
N HIS A 47 6.69 8.36 11.26
CA HIS A 47 7.45 9.45 11.89
C HIS A 47 6.78 10.81 11.65
N ALA A 48 6.32 11.08 10.44
CA ALA A 48 5.65 12.34 10.10
C ALA A 48 4.36 12.58 10.93
N LEU A 49 3.65 11.52 11.31
CA LEU A 49 2.49 11.58 12.17
C LEU A 49 2.83 11.71 13.67
N ASP A 50 3.96 11.15 14.07
CA ASP A 50 4.39 11.08 15.45
C ASP A 50 5.93 11.14 15.49
N SER A 51 6.47 12.32 15.72
CA SER A 51 7.92 12.59 15.73
C SER A 51 8.67 11.89 16.88
N SER A 52 7.98 11.26 17.82
CA SER A 52 8.63 10.41 18.83
C SER A 52 9.08 9.05 18.29
N ARG A 53 8.63 8.68 17.08
CA ARG A 53 9.05 7.47 16.38
C ARG A 53 10.37 7.69 15.64
N PRO A 54 11.14 6.62 15.40
CA PRO A 54 12.38 6.73 14.65
C PRO A 54 12.20 7.42 13.30
N ASN A 55 13.15 8.28 12.93
CA ASN A 55 13.20 8.97 11.64
C ASN A 55 14.08 8.20 10.65
N PRO A 56 13.54 7.53 9.63
CA PRO A 56 14.35 6.78 8.68
C PRO A 56 15.42 7.62 7.97
N ALA A 57 15.18 8.91 7.78
CA ALA A 57 16.10 9.80 7.07
C ALA A 57 17.31 10.21 7.92
N GLU A 58 17.18 10.21 9.25
CA GLU A 58 18.23 10.64 10.19
C GLU A 58 18.86 9.45 10.92
N ASP A 59 18.07 8.44 11.25
CA ASP A 59 18.48 7.33 12.09
C ASP A 59 19.04 6.14 11.30
N LEU A 60 18.87 6.12 9.96
CA LEU A 60 19.29 5.01 9.11
C LEU A 60 20.24 5.47 8.00
N ILE A 61 21.13 4.55 7.59
CA ILE A 61 21.95 4.70 6.38
C ILE A 61 21.34 3.82 5.29
N PRO A 62 20.72 4.39 4.23
CA PRO A 62 20.16 3.59 3.16
C PRO A 62 21.27 2.94 2.34
N LEU A 63 21.22 1.63 2.16
CA LEU A 63 22.19 0.86 1.40
C LEU A 63 21.72 0.61 -0.04
N VAL A 64 20.46 0.24 -0.22
CA VAL A 64 19.90 -0.11 -1.52
C VAL A 64 18.38 0.00 -1.50
N VAL A 65 17.81 0.38 -2.64
CA VAL A 65 16.39 0.22 -2.92
C VAL A 65 16.20 -1.12 -3.63
N SER A 66 15.64 -2.10 -2.93
CA SER A 66 15.46 -3.46 -3.45
C SER A 66 14.24 -3.60 -4.35
N GLN A 67 13.25 -2.73 -4.19
CA GLN A 67 12.01 -2.76 -4.95
C GLN A 67 11.42 -1.36 -5.07
N VAL A 68 10.93 -1.02 -6.24
CA VAL A 68 10.05 0.12 -6.49
C VAL A 68 8.71 -0.44 -6.95
N THR A 69 7.64 0.03 -6.37
CA THR A 69 6.28 -0.37 -6.72
C THR A 69 5.39 0.85 -6.93
N PHE A 70 4.21 0.63 -7.45
CA PHE A 70 3.22 1.66 -7.65
C PHE A 70 1.85 1.13 -7.20
N SER A 71 0.94 2.04 -6.95
CA SER A 71 -0.41 1.70 -6.52
C SER A 71 -1.40 1.88 -7.67
N GLN A 72 -2.44 1.07 -7.65
CA GLN A 72 -3.52 1.13 -8.63
C GLN A 72 -4.88 1.08 -7.93
N ILE A 73 -5.88 1.66 -8.58
CA ILE A 73 -7.29 1.45 -8.22
C ILE A 73 -7.85 0.39 -9.16
N TYR A 74 -8.41 -0.63 -8.56
CA TYR A 74 -9.01 -1.78 -9.24
C TYR A 74 -10.51 -1.81 -9.02
N ILE A 75 -11.21 -2.29 -10.02
CA ILE A 75 -12.62 -2.66 -9.95
C ILE A 75 -12.79 -4.12 -10.37
N ARG A 76 -13.91 -4.72 -10.03
CA ARG A 76 -14.26 -6.06 -10.53
C ARG A 76 -14.37 -6.03 -12.05
N SER A 77 -13.91 -7.08 -12.71
CA SER A 77 -13.99 -7.16 -14.17
C SER A 77 -15.43 -7.20 -14.70
N ASN A 78 -16.37 -7.71 -13.89
CA ASN A 78 -17.80 -7.75 -14.21
C ASN A 78 -18.59 -6.53 -13.73
N GLU A 79 -17.90 -5.45 -13.31
CA GLU A 79 -18.54 -4.20 -12.92
C GLU A 79 -19.15 -3.49 -14.14
N THR A 80 -20.39 -3.06 -14.04
CA THR A 80 -21.14 -2.43 -15.13
C THR A 80 -21.53 -0.98 -14.88
N ARG A 81 -21.49 -0.53 -13.61
CA ARG A 81 -21.84 0.85 -13.23
C ARG A 81 -20.80 1.87 -13.73
N TYR A 82 -19.56 1.43 -13.86
CA TYR A 82 -18.40 2.20 -14.35
C TYR A 82 -17.36 1.23 -14.89
N THR A 83 -16.60 1.65 -15.90
CA THR A 83 -15.66 0.77 -16.61
C THR A 83 -14.24 1.30 -16.69
N ASP A 84 -14.05 2.58 -16.43
CA ASP A 84 -12.79 3.31 -16.47
C ASP A 84 -12.76 4.40 -15.39
N TRP A 85 -11.63 5.09 -15.26
CA TRP A 85 -11.44 6.11 -14.25
C TRP A 85 -12.42 7.29 -14.38
N PRO A 86 -12.64 7.92 -15.55
CA PRO A 86 -13.59 9.03 -15.66
C PRO A 86 -15.02 8.64 -15.28
N SER A 87 -15.49 7.47 -15.70
CA SER A 87 -16.84 6.99 -15.34
C SER A 87 -16.96 6.63 -13.86
N PHE A 88 -15.89 6.10 -13.25
CA PHE A 88 -15.83 5.85 -11.81
C PHE A 88 -15.92 7.16 -11.01
N VAL A 89 -15.13 8.17 -11.34
CA VAL A 89 -15.17 9.50 -10.69
C VAL A 89 -16.58 10.08 -10.74
N LYS A 90 -17.17 10.11 -11.93
CA LYS A 90 -18.55 10.61 -12.12
C LYS A 90 -19.58 9.84 -11.30
N TRP A 91 -19.44 8.51 -11.24
CA TRP A 91 -20.30 7.67 -10.44
C TRP A 91 -20.13 7.95 -8.94
N VAL A 92 -18.87 8.04 -8.44
CA VAL A 92 -18.58 8.36 -7.03
C VAL A 92 -19.18 9.70 -6.62
N GLN A 93 -19.02 10.74 -7.43
CA GLN A 93 -19.58 12.08 -7.18
C GLN A 93 -21.11 12.02 -7.03
N ALA A 94 -21.79 11.17 -7.80
CA ALA A 94 -23.24 10.99 -7.71
C ALA A 94 -23.70 10.21 -6.45
N GLN A 95 -22.79 9.53 -5.74
CA GLN A 95 -23.13 8.74 -4.55
C GLN A 95 -23.24 9.58 -3.25
N ASN A 96 -22.91 10.88 -3.29
CA ASN A 96 -22.96 11.77 -2.12
C ASN A 96 -22.20 11.20 -0.90
N GLY A 97 -20.98 10.75 -1.11
CA GLY A 97 -20.08 10.20 -0.08
C GLY A 97 -20.41 8.77 0.38
N LYS A 98 -21.29 8.04 -0.31
CA LYS A 98 -21.62 6.64 0.03
C LYS A 98 -20.75 5.62 -0.69
N ALA A 99 -20.01 6.03 -1.73
CA ALA A 99 -19.08 5.15 -2.43
C ALA A 99 -17.96 4.67 -1.48
N THR A 100 -17.49 3.45 -1.68
CA THR A 100 -16.54 2.79 -0.80
C THR A 100 -15.32 2.27 -1.55
N ILE A 101 -14.15 2.34 -0.93
CA ILE A 101 -12.93 1.74 -1.45
C ILE A 101 -12.22 0.96 -0.34
N ALA A 102 -11.86 -0.29 -0.65
CA ALA A 102 -11.06 -1.10 0.26
C ALA A 102 -9.62 -0.60 0.28
N ASN A 103 -9.07 -0.39 1.47
CA ASN A 103 -7.72 0.10 1.68
C ASN A 103 -7.10 -0.59 2.91
N VAL A 104 -5.81 -0.32 3.19
CA VAL A 104 -5.14 -0.80 4.39
C VAL A 104 -5.66 -0.11 5.64
N SER A 105 -5.51 -0.78 6.79
CA SER A 105 -6.20 -0.42 8.03
C SER A 105 -5.68 0.82 8.74
N LYS A 106 -4.47 1.26 8.47
CA LYS A 106 -3.79 2.22 9.34
C LYS A 106 -3.88 3.65 8.82
N GLU A 107 -4.29 4.56 9.69
CA GLU A 107 -4.07 5.98 9.44
C GLU A 107 -2.58 6.26 9.32
N GLY A 108 -2.21 7.11 8.34
CA GLY A 108 -0.83 7.44 8.04
C GLY A 108 -0.08 6.40 7.21
N SER A 109 -0.74 5.34 6.75
CA SER A 109 -0.15 4.53 5.70
C SER A 109 -0.05 5.35 4.41
N MET A 110 0.97 5.06 3.60
CA MET A 110 1.19 5.78 2.34
C MET A 110 -0.01 5.66 1.41
N GLU A 111 -0.70 4.53 1.40
CA GLU A 111 -1.91 4.31 0.60
C GLU A 111 -3.04 5.28 0.99
N ARG A 112 -3.21 5.57 2.27
CA ARG A 112 -4.20 6.56 2.70
C ARG A 112 -3.82 7.98 2.31
N VAL A 113 -2.55 8.31 2.38
CA VAL A 113 -2.02 9.61 1.92
C VAL A 113 -2.25 9.77 0.42
N ILE A 114 -1.90 8.76 -0.37
CA ILE A 114 -2.12 8.77 -1.83
C ILE A 114 -3.62 8.91 -2.14
N MET A 115 -4.48 8.14 -1.46
CA MET A 115 -5.93 8.25 -1.65
C MET A 115 -6.48 9.63 -1.32
N LYS A 116 -5.92 10.31 -0.32
CA LYS A 116 -6.29 11.70 -0.01
C LYS A 116 -5.99 12.61 -1.21
N PHE A 117 -4.79 12.54 -1.77
CA PHE A 117 -4.44 13.32 -2.97
C PHE A 117 -5.33 12.98 -4.17
N ILE A 118 -5.64 11.71 -4.40
CA ILE A 118 -6.52 11.30 -5.48
C ILE A 118 -7.93 11.89 -5.30
N THR A 119 -8.49 11.83 -4.10
CA THR A 119 -9.83 12.33 -3.80
C THR A 119 -9.90 13.85 -3.93
N GLU A 120 -8.87 14.57 -3.46
CA GLU A 120 -8.77 16.04 -3.61
C GLU A 120 -8.64 16.44 -5.08
N ALA A 121 -7.75 15.78 -5.84
CA ALA A 121 -7.53 16.07 -7.25
C ALA A 121 -8.73 15.75 -8.16
N SER A 122 -9.60 14.84 -7.74
CA SER A 122 -10.77 14.37 -8.50
C SER A 122 -12.09 14.91 -7.97
N ASP A 123 -12.06 15.76 -6.95
CA ASP A 123 -13.26 16.27 -6.25
C ASP A 123 -14.25 15.15 -5.88
N MET A 124 -13.69 14.07 -5.29
CA MET A 124 -14.46 12.87 -4.90
C MET A 124 -14.62 12.77 -3.39
N GLN A 125 -15.81 12.30 -2.97
CA GLN A 125 -16.06 11.85 -1.60
C GLN A 125 -16.24 10.34 -1.59
N ILE A 126 -15.25 9.61 -1.08
CA ILE A 126 -15.26 8.16 -1.01
C ILE A 126 -14.84 7.69 0.38
N GLN A 127 -15.54 6.70 0.92
CA GLN A 127 -15.22 6.12 2.21
C GLN A 127 -14.14 5.05 2.07
N GLN A 128 -13.03 5.21 2.76
CA GLN A 128 -11.97 4.21 2.81
C GLN A 128 -12.29 3.17 3.89
N ILE A 129 -12.64 1.97 3.46
CA ILE A 129 -12.93 0.84 4.35
C ILE A 129 -11.62 0.11 4.65
N SER A 130 -11.27 0.07 5.92
CA SER A 130 -9.99 -0.47 6.40
C SER A 130 -10.04 -1.99 6.60
N PHE A 131 -8.98 -2.66 6.17
CA PHE A 131 -8.77 -4.08 6.38
C PHE A 131 -7.35 -4.34 6.89
N ASP A 132 -7.22 -5.09 7.99
CA ASP A 132 -5.92 -5.42 8.57
C ASP A 132 -5.10 -6.42 7.74
N LYS A 133 -5.77 -7.17 6.87
CA LYS A 133 -5.15 -8.22 6.04
C LYS A 133 -5.65 -8.18 4.61
N GLY A 134 -4.81 -8.62 3.67
CA GLY A 134 -5.15 -8.66 2.25
C GLY A 134 -6.32 -9.59 1.93
N ALA A 135 -6.35 -10.81 2.48
CA ALA A 135 -7.38 -11.79 2.11
C ALA A 135 -8.83 -11.33 2.38
N PRO A 136 -9.20 -10.79 3.55
CA PRO A 136 -10.52 -10.18 3.76
C PRO A 136 -10.78 -9.00 2.82
N ARG A 137 -9.78 -8.14 2.56
CA ARG A 137 -9.87 -6.99 1.66
C ARG A 137 -10.21 -7.42 0.22
N TYR A 138 -9.51 -8.42 -0.30
CA TYR A 138 -9.77 -8.95 -1.64
C TYR A 138 -11.11 -9.67 -1.71
N GLY A 139 -11.48 -10.42 -0.67
CA GLY A 139 -12.79 -11.07 -0.57
C GLY A 139 -13.94 -10.08 -0.59
N ALA A 140 -13.85 -8.99 0.17
CA ALA A 140 -14.85 -7.92 0.20
C ALA A 140 -14.97 -7.23 -1.18
N SER A 141 -13.83 -7.01 -1.85
CA SER A 141 -13.81 -6.40 -3.18
C SER A 141 -14.44 -7.32 -4.23
N LEU A 142 -14.08 -8.60 -4.24
CA LEU A 142 -14.66 -9.60 -5.15
C LEU A 142 -16.16 -9.82 -4.90
N GLY A 143 -16.55 -9.85 -3.64
CA GLY A 143 -17.94 -10.03 -3.22
C GLY A 143 -18.85 -8.81 -3.43
N GLY A 144 -18.28 -7.67 -3.86
CA GLY A 144 -19.06 -6.44 -4.08
C GLY A 144 -19.47 -5.71 -2.81
N GLN A 145 -18.85 -6.01 -1.68
CA GLN A 145 -19.10 -5.31 -0.42
C GLN A 145 -18.44 -3.92 -0.40
N VAL A 146 -17.50 -3.68 -1.28
CA VAL A 146 -16.88 -2.39 -1.58
C VAL A 146 -16.88 -2.14 -3.09
N ASP A 147 -16.85 -0.89 -3.49
CA ASP A 147 -16.98 -0.49 -4.89
C ASP A 147 -15.66 -0.58 -5.65
N ALA A 148 -14.53 -0.31 -4.99
CA ALA A 148 -13.19 -0.37 -5.56
C ALA A 148 -12.18 -0.92 -4.55
N LEU A 149 -10.99 -1.23 -5.04
CA LEU A 149 -9.82 -1.70 -4.26
C LEU A 149 -8.62 -0.83 -4.59
N PHE A 150 -7.95 -0.31 -3.58
CA PHE A 150 -6.63 0.31 -3.72
C PHE A 150 -5.56 -0.70 -3.32
N GLU A 151 -4.63 -1.00 -4.22
CA GLU A 151 -3.61 -2.03 -3.99
C GLU A 151 -2.43 -1.92 -4.96
N GLN A 152 -1.34 -2.59 -4.63
CA GLN A 152 -0.19 -2.79 -5.51
C GLN A 152 -0.41 -3.97 -6.45
N PRO A 153 0.07 -3.92 -7.72
CA PRO A 153 -0.19 -4.98 -8.69
C PRO A 153 0.41 -6.33 -8.31
N GLY A 154 1.54 -6.35 -7.58
CA GLY A 154 2.16 -7.58 -7.11
C GLY A 154 1.27 -8.40 -6.18
N ASP A 155 0.55 -7.73 -5.29
CA ASP A 155 -0.30 -8.38 -4.29
C ASP A 155 -1.60 -8.97 -4.88
N VAL A 156 -2.08 -8.36 -5.95
CA VAL A 156 -3.32 -8.81 -6.63
C VAL A 156 -3.05 -9.59 -7.92
N ARG A 157 -1.80 -9.88 -8.24
CA ARG A 157 -1.39 -10.53 -9.49
C ARG A 157 -2.25 -11.74 -9.86
N LYS A 158 -2.47 -12.66 -8.92
CA LYS A 158 -3.29 -13.85 -9.15
C LYS A 158 -4.74 -13.54 -9.56
N PHE A 159 -5.29 -12.43 -9.08
CA PHE A 159 -6.65 -12.01 -9.43
C PHE A 159 -6.70 -11.31 -10.79
N LEU A 160 -5.62 -10.63 -11.17
CA LEU A 160 -5.47 -10.06 -12.51
C LEU A 160 -5.33 -11.17 -13.55
N ASP A 161 -4.46 -12.14 -13.31
CA ASP A 161 -4.24 -13.29 -14.18
C ASP A 161 -5.52 -14.15 -14.34
N ALA A 162 -6.36 -14.21 -13.30
CA ALA A 162 -7.67 -14.87 -13.33
C ALA A 162 -8.79 -14.01 -13.94
N GLY A 163 -8.51 -12.77 -14.34
CA GLY A 163 -9.50 -11.86 -14.90
C GLY A 163 -10.58 -11.38 -13.91
N ASN A 164 -10.31 -11.42 -12.60
CA ASN A 164 -11.27 -11.01 -11.58
C ASN A 164 -11.30 -9.49 -11.36
N PHE A 165 -10.15 -8.85 -11.46
CA PHE A 165 -9.97 -7.40 -11.34
C PHE A 165 -9.44 -6.79 -12.62
N LYS A 166 -9.74 -5.52 -12.83
CA LYS A 166 -9.10 -4.67 -13.83
C LYS A 166 -8.67 -3.34 -13.20
N PRO A 167 -7.48 -2.82 -13.52
CA PRO A 167 -7.06 -1.49 -13.08
C PRO A 167 -7.81 -0.41 -13.87
N ILE A 168 -8.19 0.67 -13.19
CA ILE A 168 -8.79 1.86 -13.80
C ILE A 168 -7.98 3.13 -13.60
N LEU A 169 -7.06 3.12 -12.62
CA LEU A 169 -6.09 4.19 -12.36
C LEU A 169 -4.76 3.58 -11.93
N THR A 170 -3.67 4.11 -12.47
CA THR A 170 -2.30 3.83 -12.01
C THR A 170 -1.68 5.11 -11.46
N VAL A 171 -1.14 5.03 -10.26
CA VAL A 171 -0.44 6.13 -9.59
C VAL A 171 1.06 5.89 -9.71
N PHE A 172 1.68 6.52 -10.69
CA PHE A 172 3.11 6.44 -10.95
C PHE A 172 3.58 7.68 -11.72
N ASN A 173 4.87 7.97 -11.69
CA ASN A 173 5.45 9.15 -12.36
C ASN A 173 5.34 9.08 -13.89
N GLU A 174 5.40 7.86 -14.42
CA GLU A 174 5.36 7.59 -15.85
C GLU A 174 4.42 6.41 -16.11
N ARG A 175 3.97 6.25 -17.35
CA ARG A 175 3.17 5.09 -17.72
C ARG A 175 4.04 3.83 -17.60
N PRO A 176 3.69 2.86 -16.75
CA PRO A 176 4.42 1.60 -16.69
C PRO A 176 4.37 0.89 -18.04
N GLY A 177 5.51 0.34 -18.46
CA GLY A 177 5.63 -0.44 -19.71
C GLY A 177 4.92 -1.79 -19.64
#